data_50250d3469e2b459452164ccc019b0f6
#
_entry.id   50250d3469e2b459452164ccc019b0f6
#
_cell.length_a   1.000
_cell.length_b   1.000
_cell.length_c   1.000
_cell.angle_alpha   90.00
_cell.angle_beta   90.00
_cell.angle_gamma   90.00
#
_symmetry.space_group_name_H-M   'P 1'
#
loop_
_entity.id
_entity.type
_entity.pdbx_description
1 polymer ?
#
loop_
_entity_poly.entity_id
_entity_poly.type
_entity_poly.pdbx_seq_one_letter_code
_entity_poly.pdbx_strand_id
1 'polypeptide(L)'
;EVMRSGGGPTVIEAEVYRFFHQNGPYPGSAFGYRTKEEEASWRARDPLELVAKHLVRRNILSADTIESVRKQAVAAAGDAATRLTEPDPDGKPGSRRIRPTLWPDPGFVDVGVRGDLSELTGARTLELSTFDGPAESKRFIDVVAEVMDARLAESDQVVVMGEDIHRLNGGTNGATKGLAKKYPDRVLGTPISENAFAGLGGGIALDGRYRPVVEFMYPDFLWVAADQVFNQIGKARHMFGGESKVPFVLRTKVAMGSGYGSQHLMDPAGIFCTSPGWRVVAASTPFDYIGLLNAALAIDDPVVIIEHVDLYATSGEVPVGDRDYQIPFGKAAVRRAGDDLTILTYLSMVQHSLDAVEQAGVDAEVVDLRWLDRASIDWDTIGRSIEKTNAVMIVEQGAVGTSYGGWLA
;
A
#
# COMPACT_ATOMS: atom_id res chain seq x y z
N GLU A 1 22.62 -18.65 3.71
CA GLU A 1 22.90 -19.67 4.75
C GLU A 1 23.34 -19.02 6.07
N VAL A 2 24.30 -18.06 6.05
CA VAL A 2 24.78 -17.33 7.24
C VAL A 2 23.61 -16.74 8.04
N MET A 3 22.70 -16.00 7.41
CA MET A 3 21.53 -15.43 8.08
C MET A 3 20.59 -16.50 8.66
N ARG A 4 20.33 -17.58 7.90
CA ARG A 4 19.46 -18.69 8.36
C ARG A 4 20.03 -19.46 9.53
N SER A 5 21.36 -19.48 9.67
CA SER A 5 22.05 -20.07 10.81
C SER A 5 22.24 -19.15 12.00
N GLY A 6 21.61 -17.97 12.01
CA GLY A 6 21.72 -17.01 13.09
C GLY A 6 22.97 -16.14 13.06
N GLY A 7 23.71 -16.12 11.93
CA GLY A 7 24.94 -15.32 11.78
C GLY A 7 24.75 -13.81 11.59
N GLY A 8 23.50 -13.32 11.74
CA GLY A 8 23.17 -11.91 11.66
C GLY A 8 22.98 -11.39 10.23
N PRO A 9 22.76 -10.08 10.07
CA PRO A 9 22.59 -9.44 8.77
C PRO A 9 23.81 -9.61 7.87
N THR A 10 23.56 -9.76 6.58
CA THR A 10 24.61 -9.92 5.56
C THR A 10 24.38 -8.95 4.43
N VAL A 11 25.43 -8.23 4.02
CA VAL A 11 25.43 -7.37 2.84
C VAL A 11 26.09 -8.16 1.70
N ILE A 12 25.41 -8.19 0.55
CA ILE A 12 25.95 -8.76 -0.69
C ILE A 12 26.16 -7.62 -1.66
N GLU A 13 27.42 -7.36 -2.00
CA GLU A 13 27.77 -6.47 -3.11
C GLU A 13 27.94 -7.32 -4.38
N ALA A 14 27.18 -6.97 -5.42
CA ALA A 14 27.21 -7.68 -6.68
C ALA A 14 27.59 -6.72 -7.82
N GLU A 15 28.73 -6.95 -8.44
CA GLU A 15 29.09 -6.29 -9.69
C GLU A 15 28.26 -6.90 -10.83
N VAL A 16 27.48 -6.06 -11.50
CA VAL A 16 26.58 -6.49 -12.57
C VAL A 16 26.87 -5.79 -13.89
N TYR A 17 26.57 -6.46 -14.98
CA TYR A 17 26.66 -5.91 -16.34
C TYR A 17 25.39 -6.19 -17.11
N ARG A 18 24.85 -5.16 -17.77
CA ARG A 18 23.66 -5.29 -18.62
C ARG A 18 24.10 -5.64 -20.04
N PHE A 19 23.93 -6.90 -20.43
CA PHE A 19 24.34 -7.41 -21.75
C PHE A 19 23.53 -6.85 -22.92
N PHE A 20 22.26 -6.47 -22.67
CA PHE A 20 21.38 -5.95 -23.70
C PHE A 20 21.08 -4.48 -23.49
N HIS A 21 20.84 -3.78 -24.59
CA HIS A 21 20.37 -2.40 -24.56
C HIS A 21 18.97 -2.31 -23.92
N GLN A 22 18.61 -1.15 -23.37
CA GLN A 22 17.30 -0.94 -22.75
C GLN A 22 16.12 -1.17 -23.71
N ASN A 23 16.31 -0.94 -25.00
CA ASN A 23 15.28 -1.07 -26.03
C ASN A 23 15.16 -2.50 -26.62
N GLY A 24 15.54 -3.52 -25.88
CA GLY A 24 15.29 -4.89 -26.28
C GLY A 24 16.56 -5.69 -26.69
N PRO A 25 16.53 -6.49 -27.76
CA PRO A 25 17.49 -7.54 -28.01
C PRO A 25 18.84 -7.04 -28.58
N TYR A 26 19.05 -5.75 -28.69
CA TYR A 26 20.31 -5.21 -29.17
C TYR A 26 21.41 -5.41 -28.14
N PRO A 27 22.66 -5.77 -28.57
CA PRO A 27 23.79 -5.83 -27.66
C PRO A 27 24.00 -4.52 -26.90
N GLY A 28 24.50 -4.59 -25.68
CA GLY A 28 24.83 -3.40 -24.89
C GLY A 28 25.84 -2.47 -25.54
N SER A 29 26.69 -3.02 -26.41
CA SER A 29 27.64 -2.27 -27.24
C SER A 29 27.03 -1.65 -28.51
N ALA A 30 25.75 -1.91 -28.77
CA ALA A 30 25.05 -1.29 -29.89
C ALA A 30 25.05 0.21 -29.77
N PHE A 31 25.06 1.08 -30.49
CA PHE A 31 25.01 2.57 -30.36
C PHE A 31 26.26 3.20 -29.72
N GLY A 32 27.33 2.45 -29.51
CA GLY A 32 28.67 2.97 -29.21
C GLY A 32 28.90 3.52 -27.81
N TYR A 33 27.93 3.36 -26.87
CA TYR A 33 28.16 3.82 -25.49
C TYR A 33 28.95 2.85 -24.61
N ARG A 34 29.08 1.61 -25.08
CA ARG A 34 29.99 0.55 -24.56
C ARG A 34 30.79 -0.01 -25.69
N THR A 35 32.01 -0.52 -25.37
CA THR A 35 32.84 -1.13 -26.41
C THR A 35 32.53 -2.63 -26.55
N LYS A 36 32.87 -3.21 -27.70
CA LYS A 36 32.76 -4.66 -27.90
C LYS A 36 33.73 -5.43 -27.03
N GLU A 37 34.88 -4.87 -26.75
CA GLU A 37 35.91 -5.43 -25.89
C GLU A 37 35.43 -5.50 -24.44
N GLU A 38 34.78 -4.42 -23.95
CA GLU A 38 34.15 -4.40 -22.64
C GLU A 38 33.07 -5.48 -22.53
N GLU A 39 32.15 -5.55 -23.50
CA GLU A 39 31.09 -6.57 -23.52
C GLU A 39 31.68 -7.99 -23.54
N ALA A 40 32.69 -8.25 -24.35
CA ALA A 40 33.35 -9.56 -24.41
C ALA A 40 34.03 -9.93 -23.07
N SER A 41 34.65 -8.95 -22.40
CA SER A 41 35.24 -9.13 -21.07
C SER A 41 34.22 -9.59 -20.02
N TRP A 42 33.02 -8.97 -20.03
CA TRP A 42 31.96 -9.35 -19.12
C TRP A 42 31.31 -10.69 -19.49
N ARG A 43 31.14 -11.01 -20.78
CA ARG A 43 30.65 -12.32 -21.23
C ARG A 43 31.56 -13.44 -20.82
N ALA A 44 32.88 -13.22 -20.80
CA ALA A 44 33.82 -14.21 -20.30
C ALA A 44 33.63 -14.56 -18.80
N ARG A 45 32.98 -13.67 -18.06
CA ARG A 45 32.65 -13.82 -16.64
C ARG A 45 31.15 -14.08 -16.40
N ASP A 46 30.42 -14.50 -17.42
CA ASP A 46 28.99 -14.83 -17.28
C ASP A 46 28.80 -15.86 -16.16
N PRO A 47 27.98 -15.54 -15.11
CA PRO A 47 27.80 -16.41 -13.97
C PRO A 47 27.22 -17.78 -14.35
N LEU A 48 26.38 -17.87 -15.37
CA LEU A 48 25.83 -19.13 -15.83
C LEU A 48 26.94 -20.04 -16.37
N GLU A 49 27.87 -19.49 -17.16
CA GLU A 49 29.02 -20.24 -17.69
C GLU A 49 30.02 -20.62 -16.59
N LEU A 50 30.28 -19.71 -15.65
CA LEU A 50 31.19 -19.98 -14.53
C LEU A 50 30.65 -21.08 -13.62
N VAL A 51 29.34 -21.00 -13.26
CA VAL A 51 28.69 -22.01 -12.43
C VAL A 51 28.63 -23.36 -13.16
N ALA A 52 28.25 -23.38 -14.43
CA ALA A 52 28.24 -24.62 -15.23
C ALA A 52 29.63 -25.33 -15.23
N LYS A 53 30.68 -24.57 -15.54
CA LYS A 53 32.07 -25.10 -15.51
C LYS A 53 32.45 -25.58 -14.11
N HIS A 54 32.06 -24.89 -13.06
CA HIS A 54 32.34 -25.28 -11.69
C HIS A 54 31.65 -26.60 -11.30
N LEU A 55 30.38 -26.77 -11.66
CA LEU A 55 29.58 -27.95 -11.36
C LEU A 55 30.15 -29.19 -12.10
N VAL A 56 30.55 -29.06 -13.36
CA VAL A 56 31.17 -30.11 -14.13
C VAL A 56 32.54 -30.50 -13.54
N ARG A 57 33.38 -29.52 -13.25
CA ARG A 57 34.73 -29.76 -12.67
C ARG A 57 34.67 -30.48 -11.32
N ARG A 58 33.61 -30.24 -10.54
CA ARG A 58 33.37 -30.89 -9.24
C ARG A 58 32.61 -32.22 -9.36
N ASN A 59 32.31 -32.68 -10.55
CA ASN A 59 31.51 -33.88 -10.82
C ASN A 59 30.14 -33.87 -10.13
N ILE A 60 29.56 -32.68 -9.95
CA ILE A 60 28.18 -32.49 -9.40
C ILE A 60 27.16 -32.72 -10.53
N LEU A 61 27.41 -32.18 -11.71
CA LEU A 61 26.61 -32.40 -12.91
C LEU A 61 27.49 -32.74 -14.11
N SER A 62 26.94 -33.49 -15.07
CA SER A 62 27.62 -33.73 -16.35
C SER A 62 27.37 -32.54 -17.31
N ALA A 63 28.23 -32.43 -18.34
CA ALA A 63 28.02 -31.46 -19.42
C ALA A 63 26.69 -31.69 -20.15
N ASP A 64 26.32 -32.98 -20.38
CA ASP A 64 25.04 -33.33 -21.01
C ASP A 64 23.83 -32.90 -20.16
N THR A 65 23.93 -33.01 -18.84
CA THR A 65 22.86 -32.51 -17.94
C THR A 65 22.71 -31.01 -18.05
N ILE A 66 23.80 -30.24 -18.07
CA ILE A 66 23.77 -28.78 -18.22
C ILE A 66 23.16 -28.39 -19.56
N GLU A 67 23.54 -29.06 -20.64
CA GLU A 67 22.95 -28.80 -21.97
C GLU A 67 21.45 -29.15 -22.01
N SER A 68 21.06 -30.26 -21.36
CA SER A 68 19.62 -30.59 -21.19
C SER A 68 18.84 -29.52 -20.46
N VAL A 69 19.37 -28.96 -19.35
CA VAL A 69 18.76 -27.89 -18.60
C VAL A 69 18.61 -26.63 -19.46
N ARG A 70 19.65 -26.29 -20.25
CA ARG A 70 19.57 -25.14 -21.19
C ARG A 70 18.44 -25.32 -22.22
N LYS A 71 18.37 -26.51 -22.83
CA LYS A 71 17.30 -26.82 -23.78
C LYS A 71 15.91 -26.72 -23.16
N GLN A 72 15.74 -27.24 -21.94
CA GLN A 72 14.48 -27.11 -21.20
C GLN A 72 14.11 -25.66 -20.92
N ALA A 73 15.08 -24.81 -20.50
CA ALA A 73 14.84 -23.39 -20.26
C ALA A 73 14.42 -22.65 -21.53
N VAL A 74 15.08 -22.93 -22.67
CA VAL A 74 14.71 -22.35 -23.97
C VAL A 74 13.32 -22.81 -24.40
N ALA A 75 13.00 -24.09 -24.24
CA ALA A 75 11.68 -24.63 -24.56
C ALA A 75 10.59 -23.98 -23.69
N ALA A 76 10.82 -23.84 -22.38
CA ALA A 76 9.88 -23.21 -21.46
C ALA A 76 9.61 -21.74 -21.84
N ALA A 77 10.65 -21.00 -22.21
CA ALA A 77 10.49 -19.62 -22.69
C ALA A 77 9.71 -19.55 -24.03
N GLY A 78 9.97 -20.47 -24.94
CA GLY A 78 9.24 -20.59 -26.21
C GLY A 78 7.77 -20.93 -26.02
N ASP A 79 7.46 -21.88 -25.12
CA ASP A 79 6.11 -22.24 -24.75
C ASP A 79 5.35 -21.06 -24.12
N ALA A 80 6.00 -20.32 -23.20
CA ALA A 80 5.41 -19.12 -22.62
C ALA A 80 5.11 -18.09 -23.70
N ALA A 81 6.05 -17.80 -24.59
CA ALA A 81 5.84 -16.88 -25.70
C ALA A 81 4.67 -17.32 -26.60
N THR A 82 4.54 -18.62 -26.88
CA THR A 82 3.45 -19.16 -27.69
C THR A 82 2.09 -19.03 -27.02
N ARG A 83 2.01 -19.24 -25.72
CA ARG A 83 0.78 -19.08 -24.94
C ARG A 83 0.34 -17.62 -24.84
N LEU A 84 1.30 -16.73 -24.64
CA LEU A 84 1.03 -15.30 -24.38
C LEU A 84 0.80 -14.48 -25.66
N THR A 85 1.27 -14.95 -26.80
CA THR A 85 1.21 -14.17 -28.04
C THR A 85 0.54 -14.93 -29.20
N GLU A 86 0.14 -14.17 -30.21
CA GLU A 86 -0.38 -14.62 -31.49
C GLU A 86 0.29 -13.86 -32.63
N PRO A 87 0.23 -14.35 -33.91
CA PRO A 87 0.66 -13.53 -35.04
C PRO A 87 -0.06 -12.18 -35.05
N ASP A 88 0.69 -11.12 -35.30
CA ASP A 88 0.11 -9.78 -35.42
C ASP A 88 -0.41 -9.58 -36.84
N PRO A 89 -1.77 -9.47 -37.06
CA PRO A 89 -2.34 -9.34 -38.39
C PRO A 89 -2.00 -7.99 -39.04
N ASP A 90 -1.72 -6.97 -38.25
CA ASP A 90 -1.45 -5.60 -38.71
C ASP A 90 0.04 -5.29 -38.70
N GLY A 91 0.87 -6.23 -38.26
CA GLY A 91 2.31 -6.08 -38.12
C GLY A 91 3.11 -6.54 -39.33
N LYS A 92 4.44 -6.39 -39.24
CA LYS A 92 5.36 -6.92 -40.27
C LYS A 92 5.34 -8.46 -40.26
N PRO A 93 5.67 -9.12 -41.41
CA PRO A 93 5.77 -10.58 -41.44
C PRO A 93 6.65 -11.13 -40.31
N GLY A 94 6.10 -12.06 -39.54
CA GLY A 94 6.74 -12.68 -38.39
C GLY A 94 6.61 -11.91 -37.08
N SER A 95 5.98 -10.72 -37.05
CA SER A 95 5.69 -10.05 -35.79
C SER A 95 4.56 -10.75 -35.03
N ARG A 96 4.62 -10.63 -33.71
CA ARG A 96 3.65 -11.21 -32.80
C ARG A 96 3.13 -10.13 -31.86
N ARG A 97 1.88 -10.23 -31.46
CA ARG A 97 1.25 -9.38 -30.44
C ARG A 97 0.81 -10.21 -29.24
N ILE A 98 0.63 -9.58 -28.10
CA ILE A 98 -0.03 -10.19 -26.94
C ILE A 98 -1.47 -10.56 -27.36
N ARG A 99 -1.92 -11.75 -26.99
CA ARG A 99 -3.31 -12.17 -27.26
C ARG A 99 -4.29 -11.18 -26.65
N PRO A 100 -5.28 -10.67 -27.40
CA PRO A 100 -6.28 -9.73 -26.85
C PRO A 100 -7.02 -10.26 -25.62
N THR A 101 -7.21 -11.58 -25.52
CA THR A 101 -7.84 -12.23 -24.37
C THR A 101 -7.04 -12.14 -23.06
N LEU A 102 -5.76 -11.75 -23.16
CA LEU A 102 -4.88 -11.55 -22.00
C LEU A 102 -4.74 -10.05 -21.62
N TRP A 103 -5.38 -9.19 -22.37
CA TRP A 103 -5.42 -7.78 -22.03
C TRP A 103 -6.29 -7.60 -20.80
N PRO A 104 -5.84 -6.84 -19.79
CA PRO A 104 -6.65 -6.56 -18.63
C PRO A 104 -7.91 -5.78 -19.05
N ASP A 105 -8.95 -5.94 -18.24
CA ASP A 105 -10.14 -5.08 -18.35
C ASP A 105 -9.70 -3.62 -18.33
N PRO A 106 -10.21 -2.74 -19.23
CA PRO A 106 -9.90 -1.31 -19.20
C PRO A 106 -10.11 -0.64 -17.83
N GLY A 107 -11.10 -1.09 -17.05
CA GLY A 107 -11.30 -0.65 -15.66
C GLY A 107 -10.13 -0.96 -14.72
N PHE A 108 -9.25 -1.86 -15.11
CA PHE A 108 -8.05 -2.22 -14.36
C PHE A 108 -6.97 -1.14 -14.36
N VAL A 109 -6.95 -0.32 -15.40
CA VAL A 109 -5.93 0.74 -15.58
C VAL A 109 -5.95 1.74 -14.42
N ASP A 110 -7.14 2.06 -13.94
CA ASP A 110 -7.33 3.07 -12.91
C ASP A 110 -7.14 2.56 -11.47
N VAL A 111 -7.26 1.24 -11.26
CA VAL A 111 -7.22 0.67 -9.89
C VAL A 111 -5.99 -0.19 -9.61
N GLY A 112 -5.30 -0.67 -10.65
CA GLY A 112 -4.18 -1.61 -10.53
C GLY A 112 -4.62 -3.03 -10.18
N VAL A 113 -3.66 -3.96 -10.12
CA VAL A 113 -3.89 -5.35 -9.74
C VAL A 113 -4.06 -5.45 -8.23
N ARG A 114 -5.14 -6.05 -7.78
CA ARG A 114 -5.53 -6.17 -6.37
C ARG A 114 -5.98 -7.58 -6.04
N GLY A 115 -6.02 -7.91 -4.74
CA GLY A 115 -6.62 -9.13 -4.21
C GLY A 115 -8.15 -9.12 -4.33
N ASP A 116 -8.73 -10.29 -4.19
CA ASP A 116 -10.18 -10.53 -4.22
C ASP A 116 -10.86 -10.32 -2.85
N LEU A 117 -10.08 -9.92 -1.82
CA LEU A 117 -10.55 -9.71 -0.46
C LEU A 117 -11.10 -10.97 0.23
N SER A 118 -10.75 -12.15 -0.25
CA SER A 118 -11.15 -13.41 0.37
C SER A 118 -10.72 -13.53 1.84
N GLU A 119 -9.67 -12.80 2.22
CA GLU A 119 -9.16 -12.70 3.61
C GLU A 119 -10.19 -12.09 4.58
N LEU A 120 -11.17 -11.33 4.08
CA LEU A 120 -12.22 -10.72 4.90
C LEU A 120 -13.45 -11.62 5.06
N THR A 121 -13.45 -12.80 4.44
CA THR A 121 -14.60 -13.71 4.50
C THR A 121 -14.84 -14.18 5.92
N GLY A 122 -16.06 -13.92 6.43
CA GLY A 122 -16.45 -14.28 7.80
C GLY A 122 -15.90 -13.35 8.89
N ALA A 123 -15.24 -12.25 8.55
CA ALA A 123 -14.81 -11.26 9.51
C ALA A 123 -16.02 -10.67 10.25
N ARG A 124 -15.87 -10.46 11.54
CA ARG A 124 -16.89 -9.79 12.36
C ARG A 124 -16.87 -8.31 12.04
N THR A 125 -18.02 -7.76 11.66
CA THR A 125 -18.15 -6.34 11.33
C THR A 125 -19.07 -5.64 12.34
N LEU A 126 -18.73 -4.38 12.66
CA LEU A 126 -19.56 -3.47 13.46
C LEU A 126 -19.71 -2.13 12.73
N GLU A 127 -20.83 -1.46 13.01
CA GLU A 127 -21.08 -0.07 12.58
C GLU A 127 -21.48 0.76 13.78
N LEU A 128 -20.90 1.96 13.94
CA LEU A 128 -21.21 2.85 15.06
C LEU A 128 -22.69 3.19 15.15
N SER A 129 -23.35 3.41 14.01
CA SER A 129 -24.77 3.79 13.94
C SER A 129 -25.73 2.69 14.42
N THR A 130 -25.31 1.44 14.46
CA THR A 130 -26.12 0.29 14.87
C THR A 130 -25.54 -0.44 16.07
N PHE A 131 -24.44 0.06 16.63
CA PHE A 131 -23.81 -0.56 17.81
C PHE A 131 -24.64 -0.25 19.05
N ASP A 132 -25.13 -1.28 19.73
CA ASP A 132 -25.97 -1.23 20.92
C ASP A 132 -25.30 -1.86 22.17
N GLY A 133 -24.04 -2.26 22.04
CA GLY A 133 -23.24 -2.84 23.12
C GLY A 133 -22.71 -1.79 24.11
N PRO A 134 -22.06 -2.24 25.20
CA PRO A 134 -21.41 -1.34 26.15
C PRO A 134 -20.33 -0.49 25.46
N ALA A 135 -20.42 0.83 25.58
CA ALA A 135 -19.48 1.79 25.02
C ALA A 135 -18.75 2.58 26.11
N GLU A 136 -17.54 3.02 25.80
CA GLU A 136 -16.74 3.94 26.60
C GLU A 136 -16.20 5.08 25.70
N SER A 137 -16.06 6.26 26.26
CA SER A 137 -15.44 7.39 25.56
C SER A 137 -13.92 7.34 25.72
N LYS A 138 -13.19 7.32 24.58
CA LYS A 138 -11.73 7.32 24.57
C LYS A 138 -11.16 8.33 23.58
N ARG A 139 -9.99 8.86 23.93
CA ARG A 139 -9.26 9.73 22.98
C ARG A 139 -8.81 8.92 21.79
N PHE A 140 -8.89 9.53 20.61
CA PHE A 140 -8.51 8.90 19.34
C PHE A 140 -7.09 8.31 19.39
N ILE A 141 -6.10 9.10 19.85
CA ILE A 141 -4.71 8.66 19.91
C ILE A 141 -4.48 7.47 20.85
N ASP A 142 -5.20 7.39 21.95
CA ASP A 142 -5.09 6.24 22.87
C ASP A 142 -5.68 4.97 22.21
N VAL A 143 -6.74 5.12 21.41
CA VAL A 143 -7.32 4.03 20.62
C VAL A 143 -6.36 3.54 19.52
N VAL A 144 -5.63 4.44 18.85
CA VAL A 144 -4.59 4.07 17.88
C VAL A 144 -3.55 3.13 18.52
N ALA A 145 -3.06 3.49 19.72
CA ALA A 145 -2.10 2.65 20.43
C ALA A 145 -2.72 1.33 20.93
N GLU A 146 -3.97 1.36 21.43
CA GLU A 146 -4.66 0.18 21.96
C GLU A 146 -4.96 -0.87 20.88
N VAL A 147 -5.45 -0.46 19.70
CA VAL A 147 -5.74 -1.42 18.64
C VAL A 147 -4.45 -2.03 18.08
N MET A 148 -3.38 -1.26 17.98
CA MET A 148 -2.06 -1.78 17.59
C MET A 148 -1.51 -2.76 18.64
N ASP A 149 -1.68 -2.46 19.94
CA ASP A 149 -1.32 -3.38 21.03
C ASP A 149 -2.08 -4.70 20.92
N ALA A 150 -3.39 -4.64 20.67
CA ALA A 150 -4.22 -5.83 20.48
C ALA A 150 -3.72 -6.69 19.29
N ARG A 151 -3.40 -6.06 18.15
CA ARG A 151 -2.90 -6.82 16.97
C ARG A 151 -1.51 -7.40 17.19
N LEU A 152 -0.61 -6.68 17.86
CA LEU A 152 0.70 -7.21 18.26
C LEU A 152 0.60 -8.35 19.28
N ALA A 153 -0.38 -8.31 20.17
CA ALA A 153 -0.62 -9.38 21.15
C ALA A 153 -1.17 -10.65 20.50
N GLU A 154 -2.03 -10.49 19.50
CA GLU A 154 -2.71 -11.61 18.83
C GLU A 154 -1.85 -12.31 17.78
N SER A 155 -1.00 -11.56 17.07
CA SER A 155 -0.23 -12.09 15.94
C SER A 155 1.24 -11.73 16.01
N ASP A 156 2.09 -12.75 15.96
CA ASP A 156 3.55 -12.56 15.82
C ASP A 156 3.98 -12.10 14.42
N GLN A 157 3.06 -12.05 13.46
CA GLN A 157 3.32 -11.59 12.11
C GLN A 157 3.33 -10.07 11.99
N VAL A 158 2.68 -9.36 12.92
CA VAL A 158 2.63 -7.89 12.88
C VAL A 158 3.96 -7.31 13.36
N VAL A 159 4.55 -6.44 12.55
CA VAL A 159 5.78 -5.69 12.84
C VAL A 159 5.53 -4.21 12.57
N VAL A 160 5.89 -3.35 13.51
CA VAL A 160 5.71 -1.89 13.39
C VAL A 160 7.08 -1.24 13.25
N MET A 161 7.25 -0.37 12.28
CA MET A 161 8.53 0.34 12.08
C MET A 161 8.30 1.79 11.65
N GLY A 162 9.27 2.64 11.99
CA GLY A 162 9.24 4.06 11.65
C GLY A 162 10.19 4.87 12.53
N GLU A 163 10.28 6.15 12.25
CA GLU A 163 11.12 7.07 13.00
C GLU A 163 10.52 7.36 14.39
N ASP A 164 11.38 7.33 15.40
CA ASP A 164 11.06 7.66 16.80
C ASP A 164 9.90 6.89 17.44
N ILE A 165 9.27 5.94 16.75
CA ILE A 165 8.13 5.18 17.26
C ILE A 165 8.45 4.41 18.56
N HIS A 166 9.72 4.11 18.81
CA HIS A 166 10.25 3.45 20.01
C HIS A 166 10.65 4.43 21.10
N ARG A 167 10.63 5.74 20.82
CA ARG A 167 11.04 6.83 21.70
C ARG A 167 9.89 7.81 21.98
N LEU A 168 10.16 8.92 22.60
CA LEU A 168 9.23 10.04 22.82
C LEU A 168 7.86 9.58 23.37
N ASN A 169 7.86 8.51 24.18
CA ASN A 169 6.63 7.93 24.72
C ASN A 169 5.64 7.43 23.65
N GLY A 170 6.15 6.91 22.53
CA GLY A 170 5.34 6.35 21.42
C GLY A 170 5.26 7.26 20.20
N GLY A 171 6.40 7.76 19.75
CA GLY A 171 6.50 8.69 18.64
C GLY A 171 6.08 10.11 19.01
N THR A 172 5.98 10.98 18.02
CA THR A 172 5.73 12.41 18.22
C THR A 172 4.37 12.74 18.85
N ASN A 173 3.38 11.86 18.71
CA ASN A 173 2.01 12.07 19.21
C ASN A 173 1.49 10.95 20.12
N GLY A 174 2.27 9.91 20.37
CA GLY A 174 1.88 8.82 21.26
C GLY A 174 1.15 7.64 20.57
N ALA A 175 1.15 7.57 19.25
CA ALA A 175 0.47 6.52 18.48
C ALA A 175 0.99 5.09 18.74
N THR A 176 2.23 4.96 19.22
CA THR A 176 2.87 3.68 19.58
C THR A 176 3.26 3.62 21.07
N LYS A 177 2.54 4.37 21.92
CA LYS A 177 2.81 4.49 23.35
C LYS A 177 2.88 3.13 24.04
N GLY A 178 4.01 2.85 24.67
CA GLY A 178 4.25 1.62 25.45
C GLY A 178 4.60 0.38 24.60
N LEU A 179 4.38 0.40 23.30
CA LEU A 179 4.51 -0.79 22.44
C LEU A 179 5.96 -1.27 22.32
N ALA A 180 6.93 -0.38 22.15
CA ALA A 180 8.34 -0.77 22.04
C ALA A 180 8.89 -1.46 23.29
N LYS A 181 8.37 -1.09 24.47
CA LYS A 181 8.74 -1.78 25.72
C LYS A 181 8.13 -3.18 25.82
N LYS A 182 6.91 -3.33 25.30
CA LYS A 182 6.16 -4.60 25.35
C LYS A 182 6.59 -5.57 24.27
N TYR A 183 6.95 -5.05 23.08
CA TYR A 183 7.32 -5.82 21.89
C TYR A 183 8.64 -5.31 21.26
N PRO A 184 9.78 -5.41 21.99
CA PRO A 184 11.03 -4.80 21.55
C PRO A 184 11.57 -5.33 20.23
N ASP A 185 11.25 -6.58 19.87
CA ASP A 185 11.70 -7.24 18.64
C ASP A 185 10.76 -6.99 17.44
N ARG A 186 9.61 -6.34 17.67
CA ARG A 186 8.59 -6.11 16.64
C ARG A 186 8.16 -4.65 16.50
N VAL A 187 8.61 -3.77 17.39
CA VAL A 187 8.40 -2.30 17.28
C VAL A 187 9.76 -1.65 17.12
N LEU A 188 10.10 -1.39 15.86
CA LEU A 188 11.46 -1.10 15.40
C LEU A 188 11.59 0.38 15.05
N GLY A 189 12.33 1.13 15.86
CA GLY A 189 12.70 2.50 15.50
C GLY A 189 13.78 2.52 14.42
N THR A 190 13.57 3.33 13.41
CA THR A 190 14.49 3.48 12.28
C THR A 190 15.31 4.76 12.39
N PRO A 191 16.48 4.85 11.72
CA PRO A 191 17.08 6.14 11.38
C PRO A 191 16.15 6.98 10.50
N ILE A 192 16.41 8.28 10.40
CA ILE A 192 15.76 9.18 9.42
C ILE A 192 16.20 8.75 8.02
N SER A 193 15.38 7.94 7.36
CA SER A 193 15.71 7.34 6.07
C SER A 193 14.46 6.71 5.44
N GLU A 194 13.49 7.52 5.07
CA GLU A 194 12.15 7.07 4.63
C GLU A 194 12.23 6.13 3.43
N ASN A 195 13.11 6.40 2.47
CA ASN A 195 13.32 5.50 1.34
C ASN A 195 13.81 4.10 1.78
N ALA A 196 14.73 4.06 2.75
CA ALA A 196 15.30 2.80 3.22
C ALA A 196 14.28 1.97 4.03
N PHE A 197 13.57 2.58 4.98
CA PHE A 197 12.63 1.82 5.80
C PHE A 197 11.33 1.49 5.05
N ALA A 198 10.92 2.30 4.07
CA ALA A 198 9.84 1.92 3.14
C ALA A 198 10.22 0.69 2.31
N GLY A 199 11.44 0.68 1.75
CA GLY A 199 11.96 -0.46 1.01
C GLY A 199 12.10 -1.72 1.87
N LEU A 200 12.57 -1.56 3.13
CA LEU A 200 12.63 -2.66 4.09
C LEU A 200 11.24 -3.24 4.38
N GLY A 201 10.26 -2.38 4.69
CA GLY A 201 8.88 -2.79 4.92
C GLY A 201 8.25 -3.46 3.69
N GLY A 202 8.48 -2.92 2.50
CA GLY A 202 8.04 -3.53 1.23
C GLY A 202 8.63 -4.92 1.02
N GLY A 203 9.93 -5.10 1.28
CA GLY A 203 10.60 -6.40 1.21
C GLY A 203 10.07 -7.41 2.23
N ILE A 204 9.76 -6.97 3.45
CA ILE A 204 9.14 -7.80 4.49
C ILE A 204 7.74 -8.25 4.06
N ALA A 205 6.93 -7.35 3.48
CA ALA A 205 5.61 -7.69 2.98
C ALA A 205 5.67 -8.71 1.82
N LEU A 206 6.58 -8.51 0.87
CA LEU A 206 6.78 -9.43 -0.26
C LEU A 206 7.28 -10.81 0.15
N ASP A 207 7.98 -10.95 1.28
CA ASP A 207 8.36 -12.24 1.85
C ASP A 207 7.12 -13.03 2.34
N GLY A 208 6.02 -12.37 2.65
CA GLY A 208 4.72 -12.96 2.98
C GLY A 208 4.59 -13.56 4.39
N ARG A 209 5.67 -13.58 5.18
CA ARG A 209 5.67 -14.09 6.56
C ARG A 209 5.19 -13.08 7.58
N TYR A 210 5.31 -11.79 7.28
CA TYR A 210 5.01 -10.71 8.19
C TYR A 210 4.10 -9.67 7.53
N ARG A 211 3.41 -8.91 8.37
CA ARG A 211 2.53 -7.80 8.02
C ARG A 211 3.11 -6.51 8.61
N PRO A 212 3.99 -5.81 7.87
CA PRO A 212 4.61 -4.59 8.34
C PRO A 212 3.61 -3.44 8.37
N VAL A 213 3.62 -2.71 9.49
CA VAL A 213 3.00 -1.39 9.64
C VAL A 213 4.11 -0.37 9.67
N VAL A 214 4.18 0.47 8.65
CA VAL A 214 5.25 1.46 8.48
C VAL A 214 4.69 2.84 8.72
N GLU A 215 5.20 3.54 9.75
CA GLU A 215 4.78 4.90 10.06
C GLU A 215 5.70 5.91 9.37
N PHE A 216 5.11 6.74 8.51
CA PHE A 216 5.69 7.99 8.05
C PHE A 216 5.18 9.12 8.94
N MET A 217 6.08 9.87 9.53
CA MET A 217 5.72 10.90 10.50
C MET A 217 4.74 11.92 9.92
N TYR A 218 4.97 12.36 8.66
CA TYR A 218 4.06 13.20 7.89
C TYR A 218 4.07 12.80 6.41
N PRO A 219 2.96 13.02 5.67
CA PRO A 219 2.85 12.64 4.27
C PRO A 219 3.86 13.33 3.36
N ASP A 220 4.31 14.53 3.73
CA ASP A 220 5.33 15.28 2.97
C ASP A 220 6.64 14.49 2.81
N PHE A 221 6.97 13.62 3.75
CA PHE A 221 8.16 12.77 3.70
C PHE A 221 8.01 11.56 2.76
N LEU A 222 6.81 11.30 2.24
CA LEU A 222 6.61 10.31 1.17
C LEU A 222 7.40 10.64 -0.08
N TRP A 223 7.67 11.93 -0.35
CA TRP A 223 8.48 12.34 -1.49
C TRP A 223 9.91 11.79 -1.42
N VAL A 224 10.48 11.64 -0.23
CA VAL A 224 11.81 11.00 -0.03
C VAL A 224 11.77 9.53 -0.41
N ALA A 225 10.65 8.85 -0.19
CA ALA A 225 10.45 7.42 -0.43
C ALA A 225 9.58 7.13 -1.67
N ALA A 226 9.36 8.09 -2.55
CA ALA A 226 8.38 7.99 -3.64
C ALA A 226 8.59 6.77 -4.55
N ASP A 227 9.84 6.42 -4.86
CA ASP A 227 10.12 5.21 -5.65
C ASP A 227 9.64 3.95 -4.93
N GLN A 228 9.97 3.78 -3.65
CA GLN A 228 9.57 2.60 -2.89
C GLN A 228 8.06 2.52 -2.74
N VAL A 229 7.40 3.64 -2.42
CA VAL A 229 5.96 3.69 -2.19
C VAL A 229 5.18 3.48 -3.49
N PHE A 230 5.46 4.25 -4.53
CA PHE A 230 4.62 4.28 -5.73
C PHE A 230 5.08 3.34 -6.85
N ASN A 231 6.37 3.09 -7.00
CA ASN A 231 6.88 2.21 -8.06
C ASN A 231 7.07 0.78 -7.59
N GLN A 232 7.53 0.55 -6.35
CA GLN A 232 7.82 -0.78 -5.86
C GLN A 232 6.60 -1.39 -5.15
N ILE A 233 6.16 -0.84 -4.01
CA ILE A 233 5.08 -1.41 -3.20
C ILE A 233 3.75 -1.38 -3.94
N GLY A 234 3.33 -0.22 -4.44
CA GLY A 234 2.03 -0.06 -5.11
C GLY A 234 1.89 -0.89 -6.37
N LYS A 235 3.00 -1.15 -7.10
CA LYS A 235 2.96 -1.89 -8.37
C LYS A 235 3.44 -3.34 -8.27
N ALA A 236 3.93 -3.79 -7.12
CA ALA A 236 4.54 -5.11 -6.97
C ALA A 236 3.59 -6.23 -7.40
N ARG A 237 2.33 -6.19 -6.98
CA ARG A 237 1.34 -7.19 -7.37
C ARG A 237 1.17 -7.27 -8.90
N HIS A 238 1.12 -6.13 -9.57
CA HIS A 238 1.06 -6.08 -11.04
C HIS A 238 2.35 -6.62 -11.68
N MET A 239 3.52 -6.18 -11.21
CA MET A 239 4.81 -6.58 -11.77
C MET A 239 5.06 -8.09 -11.65
N PHE A 240 4.50 -8.73 -10.64
CA PHE A 240 4.63 -10.16 -10.40
C PHE A 240 3.38 -10.96 -10.82
N GLY A 241 2.59 -10.44 -11.76
CA GLY A 241 1.49 -11.18 -12.40
C GLY A 241 0.27 -11.43 -11.51
N GLY A 242 0.10 -10.68 -10.43
CA GLY A 242 -1.02 -10.85 -9.48
C GLY A 242 -0.77 -11.90 -8.39
N GLU A 243 0.25 -12.73 -8.52
CA GLU A 243 0.55 -13.82 -7.58
C GLU A 243 1.15 -13.34 -6.25
N SER A 244 1.82 -12.19 -6.26
CA SER A 244 2.45 -11.65 -5.04
C SER A 244 1.42 -10.99 -4.14
N LYS A 245 1.43 -11.39 -2.88
CA LYS A 245 0.78 -10.66 -1.79
C LYS A 245 1.64 -9.50 -1.36
N VAL A 246 1.03 -8.40 -0.95
CA VAL A 246 1.73 -7.21 -0.44
C VAL A 246 1.00 -6.69 0.80
N PRO A 247 0.94 -7.45 1.90
CA PRO A 247 0.26 -7.06 3.13
C PRO A 247 1.03 -5.96 3.86
N PHE A 248 1.07 -4.77 3.27
CA PHE A 248 1.81 -3.61 3.75
C PHE A 248 0.84 -2.53 4.20
N VAL A 249 0.94 -2.08 5.44
CA VAL A 249 0.17 -0.94 5.96
C VAL A 249 1.09 0.26 6.14
N LEU A 250 0.80 1.33 5.42
CA LEU A 250 1.44 2.63 5.60
C LEU A 250 0.54 3.49 6.48
N ARG A 251 1.06 4.03 7.58
CA ARG A 251 0.36 5.01 8.42
C ARG A 251 1.04 6.37 8.29
N THR A 252 0.25 7.41 8.11
CA THR A 252 0.75 8.79 8.10
C THR A 252 -0.34 9.76 8.55
N LYS A 253 0.04 10.91 9.09
CA LYS A 253 -0.89 11.88 9.65
C LYS A 253 -0.78 13.24 9.00
N VAL A 254 -1.89 13.76 8.52
CA VAL A 254 -2.03 15.13 8.03
C VAL A 254 -1.98 16.08 9.24
N ALA A 255 -1.26 17.18 9.10
CA ALA A 255 -1.16 18.21 10.13
C ALA A 255 -1.60 19.61 9.64
N MET A 256 -2.43 19.66 8.61
CA MET A 256 -2.97 20.92 8.12
C MET A 256 -3.72 21.68 9.22
N GLY A 257 -3.46 22.97 9.35
CA GLY A 257 -3.98 23.81 10.43
C GLY A 257 -3.12 23.85 11.70
N SER A 258 -2.19 22.92 11.89
CA SER A 258 -1.35 22.82 13.09
C SER A 258 -0.26 23.89 13.22
N GLY A 259 0.08 24.59 12.13
CA GLY A 259 1.15 25.58 12.11
C GLY A 259 2.58 25.01 12.00
N TYR A 260 2.75 23.73 11.69
CA TYR A 260 4.08 23.08 11.56
C TYR A 260 4.88 23.53 10.33
N GLY A 261 4.29 24.27 9.42
CA GLY A 261 4.93 24.79 8.22
C GLY A 261 4.79 23.86 6.99
N SER A 262 5.26 24.33 5.85
CA SER A 262 4.96 23.79 4.53
C SER A 262 5.37 22.34 4.27
N GLN A 263 6.24 21.77 5.07
CA GLN A 263 6.73 20.40 4.92
C GLN A 263 5.99 19.36 5.79
N HIS A 264 4.82 19.73 6.37
CA HIS A 264 4.08 18.87 7.31
C HIS A 264 2.57 18.90 7.09
N LEU A 265 2.11 19.50 6.00
CA LEU A 265 0.69 19.84 5.83
C LEU A 265 0.00 19.09 4.66
N MET A 266 0.73 18.28 3.91
CA MET A 266 0.18 17.60 2.74
C MET A 266 -0.95 16.62 3.13
N ASP A 267 -2.07 16.68 2.41
CA ASP A 267 -3.04 15.59 2.37
C ASP A 267 -2.67 14.66 1.20
N PRO A 268 -2.33 13.39 1.47
CA PRO A 268 -1.84 12.49 0.44
C PRO A 268 -2.97 11.74 -0.31
N ALA A 269 -4.24 11.92 0.05
CA ALA A 269 -5.35 11.14 -0.50
C ALA A 269 -5.40 11.18 -2.04
N GLY A 270 -5.32 12.36 -2.64
CA GLY A 270 -5.35 12.51 -4.09
C GLY A 270 -4.20 11.79 -4.80
N ILE A 271 -2.99 11.85 -4.25
CA ILE A 271 -1.80 11.18 -4.81
C ILE A 271 -1.96 9.67 -4.79
N PHE A 272 -2.41 9.10 -3.67
CA PHE A 272 -2.62 7.65 -3.56
C PHE A 272 -3.79 7.17 -4.43
N CYS A 273 -4.88 7.95 -4.54
CA CYS A 273 -6.02 7.60 -5.40
C CYS A 273 -5.69 7.64 -6.90
N THR A 274 -4.71 8.46 -7.29
CA THR A 274 -4.19 8.49 -8.67
C THR A 274 -3.03 7.52 -8.93
N SER A 275 -2.57 6.81 -7.90
CA SER A 275 -1.47 5.84 -7.98
C SER A 275 -2.02 4.41 -7.87
N PRO A 276 -2.17 3.67 -8.98
CA PRO A 276 -2.79 2.33 -8.97
C PRO A 276 -2.09 1.36 -8.01
N GLY A 277 -2.90 0.49 -7.39
CA GLY A 277 -2.43 -0.60 -6.53
C GLY A 277 -2.64 -0.38 -5.03
N TRP A 278 -2.76 0.86 -4.57
CA TRP A 278 -3.02 1.17 -3.17
C TRP A 278 -4.50 1.15 -2.83
N ARG A 279 -4.83 0.68 -1.62
CA ARG A 279 -6.09 0.98 -0.96
C ARG A 279 -5.89 2.15 -0.01
N VAL A 280 -6.88 3.04 0.07
CA VAL A 280 -6.77 4.30 0.80
C VAL A 280 -7.87 4.41 1.84
N VAL A 281 -7.49 4.60 3.09
CA VAL A 281 -8.39 4.63 4.25
C VAL A 281 -8.18 5.90 5.05
N ALA A 282 -9.28 6.52 5.49
CA ALA A 282 -9.25 7.71 6.35
C ALA A 282 -10.38 7.62 7.40
N ALA A 283 -10.02 7.40 8.67
CA ALA A 283 -10.97 7.29 9.77
C ALA A 283 -11.27 8.68 10.38
N SER A 284 -12.53 9.00 10.60
CA SER A 284 -12.95 10.22 11.27
C SER A 284 -13.27 10.03 12.75
N THR A 285 -13.47 8.79 13.21
CA THR A 285 -13.81 8.46 14.60
C THR A 285 -12.90 7.35 15.16
N PRO A 286 -12.71 7.29 16.50
CA PRO A 286 -11.98 6.18 17.13
C PRO A 286 -12.59 4.82 16.85
N PHE A 287 -13.93 4.71 16.79
CA PHE A 287 -14.64 3.49 16.45
C PHE A 287 -14.24 2.98 15.06
N ASP A 288 -14.32 3.86 14.06
CA ASP A 288 -13.97 3.48 12.69
C ASP A 288 -12.50 3.12 12.58
N TYR A 289 -11.63 3.84 13.29
CA TYR A 289 -10.19 3.57 13.25
C TYR A 289 -9.86 2.12 13.65
N ILE A 290 -10.49 1.60 14.71
CA ILE A 290 -10.30 0.19 15.12
C ILE A 290 -10.63 -0.74 13.95
N GLY A 291 -11.83 -0.61 13.41
CA GLY A 291 -12.31 -1.54 12.39
C GLY A 291 -11.59 -1.41 11.05
N LEU A 292 -11.19 -0.19 10.66
CA LEU A 292 -10.46 0.07 9.42
C LEU A 292 -9.01 -0.41 9.51
N LEU A 293 -8.32 -0.22 10.65
CA LEU A 293 -6.97 -0.77 10.86
C LEU A 293 -7.00 -2.31 10.85
N ASN A 294 -7.99 -2.92 11.50
CA ASN A 294 -8.13 -4.37 11.50
C ASN A 294 -8.37 -4.90 10.08
N ALA A 295 -9.20 -4.25 9.28
CA ALA A 295 -9.41 -4.61 7.88
C ALA A 295 -8.11 -4.43 7.06
N ALA A 296 -7.41 -3.32 7.24
CA ALA A 296 -6.14 -3.06 6.55
C ALA A 296 -5.05 -4.10 6.88
N LEU A 297 -5.00 -4.58 8.12
CA LEU A 297 -4.06 -5.63 8.52
C LEU A 297 -4.49 -7.04 8.08
N ALA A 298 -5.75 -7.25 7.75
CA ALA A 298 -6.24 -8.55 7.29
C ALA A 298 -5.96 -8.79 5.81
N ILE A 299 -6.08 -7.76 4.96
CA ILE A 299 -5.97 -7.90 3.50
C ILE A 299 -4.52 -8.02 3.01
N ASP A 300 -4.36 -8.62 1.85
CA ASP A 300 -3.06 -8.87 1.21
C ASP A 300 -2.68 -7.80 0.16
N ASP A 301 -3.43 -6.70 0.10
CA ASP A 301 -3.09 -5.51 -0.70
C ASP A 301 -2.38 -4.45 0.15
N PRO A 302 -1.56 -3.56 -0.46
CA PRO A 302 -0.99 -2.44 0.28
C PRO A 302 -2.07 -1.41 0.61
N VAL A 303 -2.09 -0.98 1.87
CA VAL A 303 -3.07 0.00 2.39
C VAL A 303 -2.34 1.20 2.95
N VAL A 304 -2.80 2.40 2.62
CA VAL A 304 -2.45 3.62 3.34
C VAL A 304 -3.58 4.02 4.27
N ILE A 305 -3.26 4.23 5.54
CA ILE A 305 -4.16 4.80 6.55
C ILE A 305 -3.75 6.25 6.77
N ILE A 306 -4.63 7.16 6.37
CA ILE A 306 -4.46 8.58 6.56
C ILE A 306 -5.09 8.97 7.89
N GLU A 307 -4.30 9.59 8.75
CA GLU A 307 -4.68 10.08 10.08
C GLU A 307 -4.60 11.60 10.11
N HIS A 308 -5.09 12.25 11.17
CA HIS A 308 -5.02 13.70 11.33
C HIS A 308 -4.66 14.07 12.77
N VAL A 309 -3.73 15.03 12.94
CA VAL A 309 -3.28 15.44 14.28
C VAL A 309 -4.38 16.02 15.14
N ASP A 310 -5.35 16.76 14.55
CA ASP A 310 -6.45 17.36 15.29
C ASP A 310 -7.41 16.28 15.82
N LEU A 311 -7.62 15.19 15.06
CA LEU A 311 -8.44 14.07 15.52
C LEU A 311 -7.81 13.35 16.71
N TYR A 312 -6.50 13.34 16.86
CA TYR A 312 -5.84 12.69 17.97
C TYR A 312 -6.22 13.23 19.34
N ALA A 313 -6.59 14.52 19.41
CA ALA A 313 -7.04 15.17 20.63
C ALA A 313 -8.55 14.97 20.90
N THR A 314 -9.31 14.53 19.91
CA THR A 314 -10.75 14.28 20.07
C THR A 314 -11.02 12.98 20.81
N SER A 315 -12.21 12.84 21.35
CA SER A 315 -12.70 11.60 21.97
C SER A 315 -13.97 11.13 21.26
N GLY A 316 -14.18 9.82 21.26
CA GLY A 316 -15.38 9.21 20.71
C GLY A 316 -15.69 7.89 21.39
N GLU A 317 -16.88 7.38 21.17
CA GLU A 317 -17.33 6.11 21.71
C GLU A 317 -16.64 4.94 21.01
N VAL A 318 -16.25 3.95 21.81
CA VAL A 318 -15.72 2.67 21.34
C VAL A 318 -16.28 1.54 22.20
N PRO A 319 -16.39 0.31 21.70
CA PRO A 319 -16.83 -0.83 22.49
C PRO A 319 -15.91 -1.08 23.69
N VAL A 320 -16.49 -1.33 24.87
CA VAL A 320 -15.72 -1.62 26.08
C VAL A 320 -14.93 -2.91 25.92
N GLY A 321 -13.60 -2.81 26.03
CA GLY A 321 -12.70 -3.98 26.02
C GLY A 321 -12.64 -4.74 24.68
N ASP A 322 -13.32 -4.30 23.65
CA ASP A 322 -13.36 -4.94 22.33
C ASP A 322 -12.58 -4.11 21.31
N ARG A 323 -11.54 -4.72 20.74
CA ARG A 323 -10.71 -4.13 19.66
C ARG A 323 -10.62 -5.09 18.47
N ASP A 324 -11.50 -6.10 18.42
CA ASP A 324 -11.49 -7.16 17.42
C ASP A 324 -12.76 -7.16 16.57
N TYR A 325 -12.92 -6.12 15.77
CA TYR A 325 -13.96 -6.01 14.74
C TYR A 325 -13.43 -5.24 13.54
N GLN A 326 -14.12 -5.35 12.42
CA GLN A 326 -13.87 -4.58 11.22
C GLN A 326 -15.06 -3.65 10.94
N ILE A 327 -14.81 -2.55 10.24
CA ILE A 327 -15.87 -1.81 9.54
C ILE A 327 -16.17 -2.57 8.23
N PRO A 328 -17.44 -2.71 7.81
CA PRO A 328 -17.77 -3.35 6.54
C PRO A 328 -16.93 -2.73 5.40
N PHE A 329 -16.24 -3.61 4.67
CA PHE A 329 -15.32 -3.16 3.61
C PHE A 329 -16.07 -2.38 2.53
N GLY A 330 -15.47 -1.27 2.10
CA GLY A 330 -16.01 -0.45 1.03
C GLY A 330 -17.32 0.26 1.38
N LYS A 331 -17.62 0.49 2.68
CA LYS A 331 -18.83 1.18 3.13
C LYS A 331 -18.53 2.56 3.70
N ALA A 332 -19.22 3.57 3.15
CA ALA A 332 -19.29 4.92 3.70
C ALA A 332 -20.25 4.97 4.90
N ALA A 333 -20.14 5.99 5.73
CA ALA A 333 -21.08 6.25 6.81
C ALA A 333 -21.84 7.55 6.59
N VAL A 334 -23.16 7.49 6.65
CA VAL A 334 -23.99 8.70 6.73
C VAL A 334 -23.96 9.20 8.17
N ARG A 335 -23.24 10.30 8.42
CA ARG A 335 -23.07 10.89 9.75
C ARG A 335 -24.22 11.80 10.12
N ARG A 336 -24.88 12.41 9.15
CA ARG A 336 -26.09 13.21 9.26
C ARG A 336 -26.97 12.97 8.05
N ALA A 337 -28.23 12.70 8.27
CA ALA A 337 -29.22 12.68 7.19
C ALA A 337 -29.63 14.10 6.81
N GLY A 338 -30.01 14.33 5.55
CA GLY A 338 -30.49 15.59 5.01
C GLY A 338 -30.96 15.44 3.59
N ASP A 339 -31.80 16.34 3.10
CA ASP A 339 -32.51 16.19 1.82
C ASP A 339 -32.13 17.26 0.76
N ASP A 340 -31.43 18.35 1.13
CA ASP A 340 -31.17 19.48 0.23
C ASP A 340 -29.78 19.43 -0.43
N LEU A 341 -28.79 18.83 0.25
CA LEU A 341 -27.38 18.83 -0.18
C LEU A 341 -26.66 17.56 0.29
N THR A 342 -25.91 16.92 -0.59
CA THR A 342 -24.95 15.87 -0.22
C THR A 342 -23.57 16.49 0.01
N ILE A 343 -22.98 16.28 1.18
CA ILE A 343 -21.59 16.61 1.48
C ILE A 343 -20.78 15.33 1.53
N LEU A 344 -19.85 15.17 0.59
CA LEU A 344 -18.89 14.07 0.56
C LEU A 344 -17.59 14.54 1.22
N THR A 345 -17.15 13.82 2.23
CA THR A 345 -15.99 14.25 3.02
C THR A 345 -15.30 13.07 3.73
N TYR A 346 -14.17 13.33 4.35
CA TYR A 346 -13.40 12.32 5.08
C TYR A 346 -12.51 12.98 6.16
N LEU A 347 -11.97 12.15 7.04
CA LEU A 347 -10.99 12.54 8.05
C LEU A 347 -11.54 13.66 8.97
N SER A 348 -10.74 14.69 9.27
CA SER A 348 -11.15 15.82 10.13
C SER A 348 -12.25 16.68 9.52
N MET A 349 -12.39 16.70 8.18
CA MET A 349 -13.42 17.48 7.50
C MET A 349 -14.83 16.96 7.74
N VAL A 350 -14.99 15.73 8.23
CA VAL A 350 -16.30 15.20 8.65
C VAL A 350 -16.88 16.05 9.77
N GLN A 351 -16.12 16.27 10.86
CA GLN A 351 -16.61 17.10 11.99
C GLN A 351 -16.81 18.54 11.58
N HIS A 352 -15.88 19.12 10.81
CA HIS A 352 -16.03 20.49 10.31
C HIS A 352 -17.26 20.65 9.43
N SER A 353 -17.61 19.65 8.62
CA SER A 353 -18.84 19.68 7.81
C SER A 353 -20.09 19.60 8.68
N LEU A 354 -20.12 18.75 9.71
CA LEU A 354 -21.23 18.65 10.65
C LEU A 354 -21.45 19.98 11.36
N ASP A 355 -20.41 20.60 11.90
CA ASP A 355 -20.45 21.87 12.59
C ASP A 355 -20.93 23.02 11.65
N ALA A 356 -20.45 23.06 10.42
CA ALA A 356 -20.83 24.05 9.43
C ALA A 356 -22.29 23.91 9.01
N VAL A 357 -22.79 22.71 8.81
CA VAL A 357 -24.18 22.40 8.49
C VAL A 357 -25.13 22.88 9.61
N GLU A 358 -24.76 22.59 10.86
CA GLU A 358 -25.54 23.05 12.03
C GLU A 358 -25.55 24.57 12.12
N GLN A 359 -24.39 25.22 12.00
CA GLN A 359 -24.30 26.70 12.05
C GLN A 359 -25.04 27.39 10.91
N ALA A 360 -25.01 26.81 9.70
CA ALA A 360 -25.68 27.40 8.54
C ALA A 360 -27.19 27.08 8.50
N GLY A 361 -27.65 26.10 9.27
CA GLY A 361 -29.05 25.66 9.24
C GLY A 361 -29.47 25.01 7.93
N VAL A 362 -28.52 24.39 7.19
CA VAL A 362 -28.76 23.72 5.92
C VAL A 362 -29.19 22.28 6.17
N ASP A 363 -30.14 21.76 5.40
CA ASP A 363 -30.54 20.35 5.48
C ASP A 363 -29.65 19.47 4.58
N ALA A 364 -28.39 19.31 5.01
CA ALA A 364 -27.40 18.52 4.27
C ALA A 364 -27.21 17.11 4.84
N GLU A 365 -27.07 16.14 3.94
CA GLU A 365 -26.58 14.81 4.25
C GLU A 365 -25.06 14.80 4.23
N VAL A 366 -24.43 14.41 5.36
CA VAL A 366 -22.97 14.33 5.47
C VAL A 366 -22.54 12.88 5.37
N VAL A 367 -21.82 12.58 4.32
CA VAL A 367 -21.29 11.23 4.01
C VAL A 367 -19.80 11.19 4.28
N ASP A 368 -19.40 10.42 5.29
CA ASP A 368 -18.03 10.08 5.61
C ASP A 368 -17.57 8.90 4.75
N LEU A 369 -16.67 9.16 3.83
CA LEU A 369 -16.28 8.21 2.79
C LEU A 369 -15.52 7.00 3.32
N ARG A 370 -14.67 7.15 4.34
CA ARG A 370 -13.84 6.10 4.97
C ARG A 370 -12.84 5.44 4.01
N TRP A 371 -13.32 4.86 2.91
CA TRP A 371 -12.53 4.26 1.83
C TRP A 371 -12.52 5.22 0.65
N LEU A 372 -11.33 5.57 0.19
CA LEU A 372 -11.16 6.67 -0.75
C LEU A 372 -10.75 6.24 -2.15
N ASP A 373 -10.09 5.09 -2.30
CA ASP A 373 -9.64 4.63 -3.61
C ASP A 373 -10.80 4.08 -4.46
N ARG A 374 -10.66 4.18 -5.77
CA ARG A 374 -11.71 3.88 -6.76
C ARG A 374 -12.32 2.49 -6.63
N ALA A 375 -11.51 1.50 -6.22
CA ALA A 375 -11.97 0.13 -6.09
C ALA A 375 -12.63 -0.18 -4.75
N SER A 376 -12.48 0.71 -3.76
CA SER A 376 -12.98 0.48 -2.40
C SER A 376 -14.07 1.46 -1.98
N ILE A 377 -14.23 2.60 -2.67
CA ILE A 377 -15.22 3.63 -2.33
C ILE A 377 -16.66 3.13 -2.52
N ASP A 378 -17.57 3.56 -1.64
CA ASP A 378 -19.00 3.18 -1.65
C ASP A 378 -19.81 4.02 -2.65
N TRP A 379 -19.68 3.69 -3.93
CA TRP A 379 -20.44 4.35 -5.00
C TRP A 379 -21.96 4.27 -4.82
N ASP A 380 -22.46 3.18 -4.20
CA ASP A 380 -23.91 3.00 -3.98
C ASP A 380 -24.45 4.02 -2.96
N THR A 381 -23.74 4.24 -1.85
CA THR A 381 -24.16 5.24 -0.85
C THR A 381 -24.03 6.65 -1.40
N ILE A 382 -22.93 6.94 -2.12
CA ILE A 382 -22.74 8.24 -2.78
C ILE A 382 -23.86 8.49 -3.81
N GLY A 383 -24.13 7.53 -4.69
CA GLY A 383 -25.16 7.64 -5.72
C GLY A 383 -26.55 7.89 -5.13
N ARG A 384 -26.97 7.09 -4.14
CA ARG A 384 -28.27 7.29 -3.47
C ARG A 384 -28.39 8.65 -2.80
N SER A 385 -27.33 9.14 -2.17
CA SER A 385 -27.32 10.47 -1.55
C SER A 385 -27.49 11.59 -2.58
N ILE A 386 -26.73 11.52 -3.69
CA ILE A 386 -26.82 12.52 -4.77
C ILE A 386 -28.18 12.46 -5.48
N GLU A 387 -28.71 11.27 -5.76
CA GLU A 387 -30.05 11.10 -6.35
C GLU A 387 -31.15 11.72 -5.47
N LYS A 388 -31.02 11.60 -4.15
CA LYS A 388 -31.95 12.18 -3.19
C LYS A 388 -31.87 13.68 -3.16
N THR A 389 -30.69 14.28 -3.04
CA THR A 389 -30.47 15.71 -2.82
C THR A 389 -30.36 16.54 -4.10
N ASN A 390 -30.02 15.91 -5.21
CA ASN A 390 -29.70 16.52 -6.51
C ASN A 390 -28.70 17.70 -6.42
N ALA A 391 -27.87 17.73 -5.36
CA ALA A 391 -26.80 18.69 -5.16
C ALA A 391 -25.66 18.04 -4.39
N VAL A 392 -24.41 18.29 -4.79
CA VAL A 392 -23.23 17.72 -4.15
C VAL A 392 -22.16 18.76 -3.87
N MET A 393 -21.54 18.65 -2.71
CA MET A 393 -20.36 19.39 -2.31
C MET A 393 -19.30 18.41 -1.82
N ILE A 394 -18.06 18.55 -2.31
CA ILE A 394 -16.92 17.79 -1.79
C ILE A 394 -16.13 18.70 -0.86
N VAL A 395 -15.91 18.25 0.36
CA VAL A 395 -15.19 19.00 1.40
C VAL A 395 -13.92 18.24 1.79
N GLU A 396 -12.78 18.85 1.56
CA GLU A 396 -11.45 18.27 1.80
C GLU A 396 -10.44 19.33 2.22
N GLN A 397 -9.24 18.91 2.63
CA GLN A 397 -8.14 19.80 3.02
C GLN A 397 -7.09 20.02 1.92
N GLY A 398 -7.20 19.34 0.79
CA GLY A 398 -6.23 19.40 -0.28
C GLY A 398 -6.25 20.69 -1.09
N ALA A 399 -5.26 20.86 -1.97
CA ALA A 399 -5.19 22.02 -2.86
C ALA A 399 -6.19 21.88 -4.02
N VAL A 400 -6.86 22.98 -4.36
CA VAL A 400 -7.87 23.01 -5.44
C VAL A 400 -7.28 22.47 -6.76
N GLY A 401 -7.96 21.53 -7.37
CA GLY A 401 -7.64 20.99 -8.71
C GLY A 401 -6.61 19.87 -8.76
N THR A 402 -5.88 19.58 -7.67
CA THR A 402 -4.88 18.51 -7.60
C THR A 402 -5.08 17.55 -6.44
N SER A 403 -6.12 17.75 -5.68
CA SER A 403 -6.46 16.98 -4.48
C SER A 403 -7.48 15.87 -4.77
N TYR A 404 -7.86 15.19 -3.74
CA TYR A 404 -8.83 14.10 -3.78
C TYR A 404 -10.17 14.50 -4.43
N GLY A 405 -10.70 15.68 -4.07
CA GLY A 405 -11.97 16.16 -4.61
C GLY A 405 -11.94 16.42 -6.12
N GLY A 406 -10.81 16.88 -6.64
CA GLY A 406 -10.63 17.02 -8.08
C GLY A 406 -10.58 15.69 -8.82
N TRP A 407 -10.21 14.59 -8.15
CA TRP A 407 -10.26 13.24 -8.68
C TRP A 407 -11.67 12.63 -8.55
N LEU A 408 -12.37 12.90 -7.43
CA LEU A 408 -13.69 12.33 -7.15
C LEU A 408 -14.80 12.94 -8.04
N ALA A 409 -14.70 14.24 -8.34
CA ALA A 409 -15.65 14.97 -9.19
C ALA A 409 -15.58 14.57 -10.67
#